data_dca0c0ebd6584b6b0f9e2a1d292a4447
#
_entry.id   dca0c0ebd6584b6b0f9e2a1d292a4447
#
_cell.length_a   1.000
_cell.length_b   1.000
_cell.length_c   1.000
_cell.angle_alpha   90.00
_cell.angle_beta   90.00
_cell.angle_gamma   90.00
#
_symmetry.space_group_name_H-M   'P 1'
#
loop_
_entity.id
_entity.type
_entity.pdbx_description
1 polymer ?
#
loop_
_entity_poly.entity_id
_entity_poly.type
_entity_poly.pdbx_seq_one_letter_code
_entity_poly.pdbx_strand_id
1 'polypeptide(L)'
;MRNARRFFCLVAALAVPAAAANAQDKKHEAQLRTVHGVVSDKSDNPLSGSVVFLKNMRTNSVRSSYTDDTGNYRFSGLDPNADYELHAEKDDAKSVTRTVSSFDSRKDIVLNLKVDKKKD
;
A
#
# COMPACT_ATOMS: atom_id res chain seq x y z
N MET A 1 -42.57 24.16 -30.44
CA MET A 1 -41.29 23.83 -30.84
C MET A 1 -40.26 24.64 -30.14
N ARG A 2 -40.47 25.82 -29.89
CA ARG A 2 -39.50 26.58 -29.19
C ARG A 2 -39.36 26.07 -27.80
N ASN A 3 -40.29 25.42 -27.24
CA ASN A 3 -40.22 24.98 -25.86
C ASN A 3 -39.17 23.94 -25.61
N ALA A 4 -38.96 23.10 -26.58
CA ALA A 4 -38.02 22.03 -26.40
C ALA A 4 -36.62 22.49 -26.11
N ARG A 5 -36.27 23.62 -26.60
CA ARG A 5 -34.92 24.07 -26.43
C ARG A 5 -34.52 24.30 -25.00
N ARG A 6 -35.45 24.76 -24.22
CA ARG A 6 -35.11 25.11 -22.86
C ARG A 6 -34.73 23.95 -22.04
N PHE A 7 -35.21 22.79 -22.36
CA PHE A 7 -34.97 21.63 -21.59
C PHE A 7 -33.50 21.24 -21.62
N PHE A 8 -32.84 21.51 -22.69
CA PHE A 8 -31.46 21.13 -22.82
C PHE A 8 -30.58 21.78 -21.80
N CYS A 9 -30.82 23.02 -21.52
CA CYS A 9 -30.00 23.72 -20.58
C CYS A 9 -30.04 23.14 -19.21
N LEU A 10 -31.19 22.65 -18.81
CA LEU A 10 -31.35 22.09 -17.51
C LEU A 10 -30.56 20.82 -17.35
N VAL A 11 -30.55 20.03 -18.39
CA VAL A 11 -29.86 18.76 -18.33
C VAL A 11 -28.38 18.98 -18.19
N ALA A 12 -27.85 19.92 -18.91
CA ALA A 12 -26.43 20.18 -18.86
C ALA A 12 -25.99 20.60 -17.48
N ALA A 13 -26.78 21.38 -16.80
CA ALA A 13 -26.42 21.86 -15.50
C ALA A 13 -26.29 20.74 -14.48
N LEU A 14 -27.11 19.73 -14.61
CA LEU A 14 -27.10 18.65 -13.65
C LEU A 14 -25.84 17.80 -13.73
N ALA A 15 -25.21 17.74 -14.85
CA ALA A 15 -24.03 16.89 -15.01
C ALA A 15 -22.82 17.41 -14.28
N VAL A 16 -22.70 18.69 -14.13
CA VAL A 16 -21.51 19.27 -13.55
C VAL A 16 -21.23 18.86 -12.10
N PRO A 17 -22.18 18.88 -11.21
CA PRO A 17 -21.91 18.53 -9.82
C PRO A 17 -21.38 17.13 -9.64
N ALA A 18 -21.83 16.20 -10.45
CA ALA A 18 -21.36 14.83 -10.33
C ALA A 18 -19.87 14.70 -10.64
N ALA A 19 -19.40 15.44 -11.59
CA ALA A 19 -17.98 15.37 -11.94
C ALA A 19 -17.11 15.90 -10.81
N ALA A 20 -17.55 16.90 -10.12
CA ALA A 20 -16.77 17.46 -9.03
C ALA A 20 -16.62 16.46 -7.88
N ALA A 21 -17.64 15.72 -7.58
CA ALA A 21 -17.58 14.73 -6.50
C ALA A 21 -16.56 13.64 -6.81
N ASN A 22 -16.52 13.20 -8.04
CA ASN A 22 -15.56 12.17 -8.42
C ASN A 22 -14.13 12.64 -8.28
N ALA A 23 -13.87 13.87 -8.58
CA ALA A 23 -12.54 14.40 -8.46
C ALA A 23 -12.03 14.39 -7.02
N GLN A 24 -12.91 14.65 -6.07
CA GLN A 24 -12.52 14.64 -4.68
C GLN A 24 -12.18 13.24 -4.20
N ASP A 25 -12.92 12.25 -4.63
CA ASP A 25 -12.64 10.89 -4.23
C ASP A 25 -11.29 10.44 -4.72
N LYS A 26 -10.95 10.77 -5.94
CA LYS A 26 -9.64 10.41 -6.48
C LYS A 26 -8.51 11.06 -5.73
N LYS A 27 -8.70 12.31 -5.35
CA LYS A 27 -7.69 13.02 -4.63
C LYS A 27 -7.42 12.38 -3.28
N HIS A 28 -8.46 11.95 -2.61
CA HIS A 28 -8.33 11.32 -1.32
C HIS A 28 -7.57 10.00 -1.43
N GLU A 29 -7.88 9.20 -2.43
CA GLU A 29 -7.21 7.93 -2.64
C GLU A 29 -5.74 8.11 -2.97
N ALA A 30 -5.40 9.17 -3.64
CA ALA A 30 -4.02 9.41 -4.04
C ALA A 30 -3.10 9.64 -2.86
N GLN A 31 -3.64 9.90 -1.68
CA GLN A 31 -2.82 10.13 -0.51
C GLN A 31 -2.38 8.85 0.18
N LEU A 32 -3.01 7.72 -0.14
CA LEU A 32 -2.62 6.45 0.47
C LEU A 32 -1.30 5.97 -0.11
N ARG A 33 -0.58 5.20 0.69
CA ARG A 33 0.75 4.75 0.31
C ARG A 33 0.78 3.25 0.09
N THR A 34 1.80 2.80 -0.62
CA THR A 34 2.05 1.40 -0.90
C THR A 34 3.49 1.10 -0.54
N VAL A 35 3.72 -0.07 0.08
CA VAL A 35 5.06 -0.56 0.31
C VAL A 35 5.18 -1.92 -0.34
N HIS A 36 6.28 -2.16 -1.02
CA HIS A 36 6.52 -3.44 -1.68
C HIS A 36 8.01 -3.71 -1.74
N GLY A 37 8.36 -4.92 -2.04
CA GLY A 37 9.75 -5.26 -2.15
C GLY A 37 9.92 -6.76 -2.29
N VAL A 38 11.15 -7.21 -2.08
CA VAL A 38 11.52 -8.61 -2.21
C VAL A 38 12.04 -9.11 -0.87
N VAL A 39 11.63 -10.31 -0.49
CA VAL A 39 12.19 -10.99 0.66
C VAL A 39 13.23 -11.97 0.14
N SER A 40 14.44 -11.90 0.65
CA SER A 40 15.54 -12.77 0.22
C SER A 40 16.29 -13.27 1.43
N ASP A 41 17.17 -14.24 1.19
CA ASP A 41 18.06 -14.72 2.24
C ASP A 41 19.34 -13.87 2.21
N LYS A 42 20.33 -14.23 3.02
CA LYS A 42 21.57 -13.48 3.11
C LYS A 42 22.35 -13.48 1.83
N SER A 43 22.16 -14.46 1.01
CA SER A 43 22.87 -14.58 -0.28
C SER A 43 22.07 -13.95 -1.41
N ASP A 44 21.04 -13.20 -1.09
CA ASP A 44 20.19 -12.51 -2.06
C ASP A 44 19.33 -13.43 -2.92
N ASN A 45 19.08 -14.64 -2.44
CA ASN A 45 18.17 -15.54 -3.13
C ASN A 45 16.74 -15.21 -2.69
N PRO A 46 15.82 -14.96 -3.63
CA PRO A 46 14.44 -14.67 -3.27
C PRO A 46 13.80 -15.85 -2.55
N LEU A 47 12.97 -15.55 -1.56
CA LEU A 47 12.31 -16.58 -0.77
C LEU A 47 10.82 -16.55 -1.02
N SER A 48 10.32 -17.56 -1.71
CA SER A 48 8.89 -17.69 -1.90
C SER A 48 8.27 -18.26 -0.64
N GLY A 49 7.01 -17.98 -0.42
CA GLY A 49 6.32 -18.54 0.73
C GLY A 49 6.75 -17.99 2.07
N SER A 50 7.48 -16.88 2.08
CA SER A 50 7.77 -16.19 3.33
C SER A 50 6.54 -15.38 3.73
N VAL A 51 6.39 -15.11 5.01
CA VAL A 51 5.31 -14.25 5.45
C VAL A 51 5.88 -12.91 5.86
N VAL A 52 5.26 -11.84 5.39
CA VAL A 52 5.65 -10.48 5.75
C VAL A 52 4.58 -9.92 6.65
N PHE A 53 4.99 -9.38 7.78
CA PHE A 53 4.08 -8.77 8.74
C PHE A 53 4.22 -7.26 8.68
N LEU A 54 3.09 -6.58 8.69
CA LEU A 54 3.02 -5.13 8.66
C LEU A 54 2.23 -4.67 9.87
N LYS A 55 2.84 -3.90 10.74
CA LYS A 55 2.16 -3.40 11.93
C LYS A 55 1.98 -1.90 11.82
N ASN A 56 0.73 -1.46 11.98
CA ASN A 56 0.41 -0.03 12.05
C ASN A 56 0.70 0.44 13.46
N MET A 57 1.68 1.31 13.60
CA MET A 57 2.12 1.74 14.93
C MET A 57 1.14 2.66 15.61
N ARG A 58 0.20 3.20 14.86
CA ARG A 58 -0.78 4.10 15.44
C ARG A 58 -1.95 3.34 16.04
N THR A 59 -2.38 2.27 15.40
CA THR A 59 -3.54 1.49 15.83
C THR A 59 -3.17 0.13 16.39
N ASN A 60 -1.90 -0.29 16.21
CA ASN A 60 -1.39 -1.61 16.60
C ASN A 60 -2.01 -2.75 15.81
N SER A 61 -2.68 -2.47 14.72
CA SER A 61 -3.22 -3.54 13.90
C SER A 61 -2.11 -4.15 13.05
N VAL A 62 -2.22 -5.45 12.79
CA VAL A 62 -1.21 -6.20 12.05
C VAL A 62 -1.85 -6.86 10.84
N ARG A 63 -1.17 -6.75 9.71
CA ARG A 63 -1.57 -7.43 8.48
C ARG A 63 -0.42 -8.34 8.08
N SER A 64 -0.72 -9.36 7.33
CA SER A 64 0.33 -10.26 6.82
C SER A 64 0.06 -10.60 5.38
N SER A 65 1.11 -11.00 4.68
CA SER A 65 1.03 -11.38 3.29
C SER A 65 2.14 -12.37 3.00
N TYR A 66 1.86 -13.37 2.16
CA TYR A 66 2.90 -14.30 1.74
C TYR A 66 3.58 -13.78 0.49
N THR A 67 4.86 -14.09 0.37
CA THR A 67 5.59 -13.73 -0.85
C THR A 67 5.22 -14.69 -1.97
N ASP A 68 5.34 -14.19 -3.20
CA ASP A 68 5.07 -15.01 -4.37
C ASP A 68 6.31 -15.82 -4.75
N ASP A 69 6.29 -16.43 -5.93
CA ASP A 69 7.37 -17.30 -6.38
C ASP A 69 8.71 -16.61 -6.49
N THR A 70 8.72 -15.32 -6.66
CA THR A 70 9.95 -14.56 -6.78
C THR A 70 10.23 -13.73 -5.53
N GLY A 71 9.56 -14.03 -4.43
CA GLY A 71 9.82 -13.37 -3.16
C GLY A 71 9.20 -11.99 -3.01
N ASN A 72 8.34 -11.59 -3.93
CA ASN A 72 7.73 -10.25 -3.87
C ASN A 72 6.59 -10.19 -2.89
N TYR A 73 6.47 -9.05 -2.22
CA TYR A 73 5.33 -8.76 -1.36
C TYR A 73 4.85 -7.35 -1.64
N ARG A 74 3.62 -7.04 -1.23
CA ARG A 74 3.05 -5.73 -1.45
C ARG A 74 1.93 -5.46 -0.46
N PHE A 75 1.95 -4.28 0.13
CA PHE A 75 0.85 -3.79 0.96
C PHE A 75 0.44 -2.42 0.42
N SER A 76 -0.84 -2.24 0.20
CA SER A 76 -1.36 -0.97 -0.29
C SER A 76 -2.38 -0.41 0.67
N GLY A 77 -2.83 0.80 0.40
CA GLY A 77 -3.85 1.43 1.23
C GLY A 77 -3.34 1.86 2.59
N LEU A 78 -2.06 2.22 2.69
CA LEU A 78 -1.46 2.59 3.97
C LEU A 78 -1.73 4.06 4.30
N ASP A 79 -2.00 4.30 5.57
CA ASP A 79 -2.28 5.64 6.08
C ASP A 79 -1.01 6.48 6.03
N PRO A 80 -1.01 7.61 5.32
CA PRO A 80 0.19 8.45 5.26
C PRO A 80 0.55 9.10 6.58
N ASN A 81 -0.36 9.09 7.53
CA ASN A 81 -0.12 9.71 8.84
C ASN A 81 0.32 8.71 9.90
N ALA A 82 0.55 7.47 9.54
CA ALA A 82 0.94 6.45 10.48
C ALA A 82 2.32 5.90 10.12
N ASP A 83 3.06 5.50 11.15
CA ASP A 83 4.31 4.76 10.94
C ASP A 83 3.97 3.28 10.91
N TYR A 84 4.73 2.52 10.14
CA TYR A 84 4.53 1.09 10.03
C TYR A 84 5.84 0.37 10.26
N GLU A 85 5.77 -0.82 10.84
CA GLU A 85 6.93 -1.68 10.99
C GLU A 85 6.69 -2.96 10.20
N LEU A 86 7.72 -3.40 9.48
CA LEU A 86 7.65 -4.60 8.68
C LEU A 86 8.78 -5.54 9.03
N HIS A 87 8.48 -6.83 9.04
CA HIS A 87 9.51 -7.84 9.08
C HIS A 87 8.99 -9.08 8.36
N ALA A 88 9.90 -9.94 7.95
CA ALA A 88 9.56 -11.18 7.25
C ALA A 88 10.03 -12.37 8.05
N GLU A 89 9.32 -13.48 7.90
CA GLU A 89 9.68 -14.74 8.54
C GLU A 89 9.59 -15.87 7.53
N LYS A 90 10.54 -16.77 7.60
CA LYS A 90 10.51 -17.97 6.77
C LYS A 90 11.06 -19.11 7.63
N ASP A 91 10.23 -20.11 7.89
CA ASP A 91 10.60 -21.21 8.77
C ASP A 91 11.05 -20.64 10.12
N ASP A 92 12.26 -20.90 10.54
CA ASP A 92 12.76 -20.40 11.81
C ASP A 92 13.56 -19.11 11.70
N ALA A 93 13.59 -18.52 10.54
CA ALA A 93 14.41 -17.35 10.30
C ALA A 93 13.55 -16.10 10.25
N LYS A 94 14.13 -14.97 10.62
CA LYS A 94 13.43 -13.68 10.62
C LYS A 94 14.32 -12.61 10.02
N SER A 95 13.69 -11.60 9.46
CA SER A 95 14.42 -10.41 9.04
C SER A 95 14.47 -9.41 10.18
N VAL A 96 15.34 -8.41 10.04
CA VAL A 96 15.29 -7.29 10.96
C VAL A 96 13.99 -6.52 10.69
N THR A 97 13.54 -5.78 11.66
CA THR A 97 12.36 -4.95 11.50
C THR A 97 12.74 -3.65 10.80
N ARG A 98 11.99 -3.28 9.79
CA ARG A 98 12.19 -2.05 9.05
C ARG A 98 11.00 -1.14 9.28
N THR A 99 11.24 0.14 9.28
CA THR A 99 10.19 1.12 9.56
C THR A 99 9.90 1.99 8.36
N VAL A 100 8.62 2.23 8.13
CA VAL A 100 8.16 3.20 7.14
C VAL A 100 7.61 4.37 7.94
N SER A 101 8.26 5.51 7.82
CA SER A 101 7.92 6.68 8.63
C SER A 101 6.80 7.48 7.97
N SER A 102 5.96 8.08 8.79
CA SER A 102 4.94 9.00 8.28
C SER A 102 5.57 10.24 7.68
N PHE A 103 6.83 10.52 8.00
CA PHE A 103 7.53 11.66 7.41
C PHE A 103 8.07 11.35 6.02
N ASP A 104 8.03 10.11 5.60
CA ASP A 104 8.46 9.72 4.26
C ASP A 104 7.34 10.12 3.31
N SER A 105 7.60 11.03 2.40
CA SER A 105 6.56 11.57 1.53
C SER A 105 6.29 10.74 0.29
N ARG A 106 7.02 9.64 0.09
CA ARG A 106 6.81 8.82 -1.10
C ARG A 106 5.51 8.04 -0.98
N LYS A 107 4.80 7.94 -2.08
CA LYS A 107 3.58 7.15 -2.11
C LYS A 107 3.88 5.70 -2.39
N ASP A 108 4.97 5.43 -3.06
CA ASP A 108 5.36 4.07 -3.43
C ASP A 108 6.73 3.82 -2.83
N ILE A 109 6.80 2.99 -1.83
CA ILE A 109 8.01 2.76 -1.06
C ILE A 109 8.53 1.37 -1.34
N VAL A 110 9.79 1.28 -1.75
CA VAL A 110 10.43 0.00 -1.99
C VAL A 110 11.24 -0.36 -0.76
N LEU A 111 10.96 -1.52 -0.18
CA LEU A 111 11.61 -1.94 1.04
C LEU A 111 11.89 -3.43 0.95
N ASN A 112 13.15 -3.78 0.78
CA ASN A 112 13.54 -5.18 0.68
C ASN A 112 13.91 -5.71 2.05
N LEU A 113 13.56 -6.96 2.31
CA LEU A 113 13.78 -7.58 3.60
C LEU A 113 14.69 -8.80 3.43
N LYS A 114 15.69 -8.93 4.28
CA LYS A 114 16.58 -10.07 4.27
C LYS A 114 16.33 -10.91 5.49
N VAL A 115 16.04 -12.17 5.27
CA VAL A 115 15.78 -13.12 6.35
C VAL A 115 17.10 -13.79 6.68
N ASP A 116 17.49 -13.68 7.93
CA ASP A 116 18.75 -14.24 8.38
C ASP A 116 18.45 -15.44 9.25
N LYS A 117 18.78 -16.63 8.73
CA LYS A 117 18.51 -17.82 9.47
C LYS A 117 19.30 -17.82 10.74
N LYS A 118 18.56 -17.93 11.85
CA LYS A 118 19.21 -17.91 13.09
C LYS A 118 20.01 -19.14 13.29
N LYS A 119 21.24 -18.98 13.70
CA LYS A 119 22.04 -20.07 13.89
C LYS A 119 21.83 -20.59 15.21
N ASP A 120 21.67 -21.63 15.53
CA ASP A 120 21.40 -22.10 16.78
C ASP A 120 22.41 -22.41 17.66
#